data_edce8c5c174f15a5a1097c66ebe6aacd
#
_entry.id   edce8c5c174f15a5a1097c66ebe6aacd
#
_cell.length_a   1.000
_cell.length_b   1.000
_cell.length_c   1.000
_cell.angle_alpha   90.00
_cell.angle_beta   90.00
_cell.angle_gamma   90.00
#
_symmetry.space_group_name_H-M   'P 1'
#
loop_
_entity.id
_entity.type
_entity.pdbx_description
1 polymer ?
#
loop_
_entity_poly.entity_id
_entity_poly.type
_entity_poly.pdbx_seq_one_letter_code
_entity_poly.pdbx_strand_id
1 'polypeptide(L)'
;MKNKKVIILGAGPAGIAAAFILKKNGIDCLLFDKNPFPKDKCCGGMLTEKTVDLMYNLGFDLDEKVIKNVIRKVNLKYDNDIVTTINLDSPMYMTNRSELDFSLFKNYQFIGGEFKVCKSIKFADGGRKTVTIDGVDYDYDYLVAATGARGFVYPGEASMTFLEGIALEGNCDIVEDNETVDVEILKELNGYAWRFPKTSHENLGYGFRFDNGCRPNSEDVKQKYLGGVDKVRGAYLRVGNRNTLSNKEYNILRVGDCAGTVDAVTGEGIYYALKSGYYAALAILSGANAIEIYNRDMMPLIRRIESSASASKAFYKHKALVLKLIMKKSKTMHKMFKFVTDEIFSRAKYDYHKHNILKGYLRYKGK
;
A
#
# COMPACT_ATOMS: atom_id res chain seq x y z
N MET A 1 -12.90 11.84 -27.67
CA MET A 1 -13.39 11.55 -26.30
C MET A 1 -13.67 12.89 -25.64
N LYS A 2 -14.86 13.06 -25.00
CA LYS A 2 -15.17 14.30 -24.26
C LYS A 2 -14.08 14.51 -23.19
N ASN A 3 -13.67 15.75 -23.00
CA ASN A 3 -12.71 16.18 -22.00
C ASN A 3 -13.29 15.87 -20.60
N LYS A 4 -12.92 14.71 -20.01
CA LYS A 4 -13.40 14.31 -18.69
C LYS A 4 -12.68 15.12 -17.62
N LYS A 5 -13.43 15.68 -16.70
CA LYS A 5 -12.91 16.36 -15.52
C LYS A 5 -12.61 15.33 -14.45
N VAL A 6 -11.35 15.05 -14.17
CA VAL A 6 -10.92 14.09 -13.13
C VAL A 6 -10.17 14.82 -12.04
N ILE A 7 -10.60 14.59 -10.78
CA ILE A 7 -9.92 15.09 -9.59
C ILE A 7 -9.37 13.92 -8.82
N ILE A 8 -8.13 14.04 -8.36
CA ILE A 8 -7.44 13.03 -7.55
C ILE A 8 -7.01 13.67 -6.24
N LEU A 9 -7.49 13.12 -5.13
CA LEU A 9 -7.20 13.60 -3.78
C LEU A 9 -6.19 12.66 -3.10
N GLY A 10 -4.98 13.14 -2.90
CA GLY A 10 -3.86 12.40 -2.33
C GLY A 10 -2.84 11.97 -3.39
N ALA A 11 -1.62 12.48 -3.25
CA ALA A 11 -0.48 12.18 -4.12
C ALA A 11 0.48 11.16 -3.45
N GLY A 12 -0.05 10.07 -2.91
CA GLY A 12 0.71 8.87 -2.58
C GLY A 12 0.82 7.94 -3.81
N PRO A 13 1.43 6.74 -3.69
CA PRO A 13 1.62 5.83 -4.81
C PRO A 13 0.34 5.51 -5.60
N ALA A 14 -0.82 5.40 -4.91
CA ALA A 14 -2.10 5.14 -5.57
C ALA A 14 -2.57 6.33 -6.43
N GLY A 15 -2.56 7.53 -5.87
CA GLY A 15 -3.00 8.73 -6.58
C GLY A 15 -2.06 9.09 -7.72
N ILE A 16 -0.74 8.98 -7.52
CA ILE A 16 0.24 9.22 -8.59
C ILE A 16 0.07 8.18 -9.71
N ALA A 17 -0.13 6.89 -9.39
CA ALA A 17 -0.36 5.86 -10.40
C ALA A 17 -1.61 6.17 -11.24
N ALA A 18 -2.72 6.56 -10.60
CA ALA A 18 -3.92 6.95 -11.30
C ALA A 18 -3.68 8.18 -12.21
N ALA A 19 -3.08 9.23 -11.66
CA ALA A 19 -2.79 10.47 -12.37
C ALA A 19 -1.86 10.25 -13.58
N PHE A 20 -0.77 9.49 -13.37
CA PHE A 20 0.21 9.19 -14.40
C PHE A 20 -0.40 8.41 -15.57
N ILE A 21 -1.18 7.38 -15.28
CA ILE A 21 -1.83 6.55 -16.32
C ILE A 21 -2.89 7.35 -17.07
N LEU A 22 -3.68 8.17 -16.39
CA LEU A 22 -4.66 9.06 -17.04
C LEU A 22 -3.96 10.06 -17.98
N LYS A 23 -2.96 10.77 -17.49
CA LYS A 23 -2.21 11.76 -18.27
C LYS A 23 -1.52 11.13 -19.47
N LYS A 24 -0.85 9.99 -19.28
CA LYS A 24 -0.19 9.21 -20.36
C LYS A 24 -1.16 8.79 -21.46
N ASN A 25 -2.45 8.67 -21.16
CA ASN A 25 -3.51 8.31 -22.10
C ASN A 25 -4.38 9.49 -22.53
N GLY A 26 -3.92 10.72 -22.32
CA GLY A 26 -4.53 11.93 -22.84
C GLY A 26 -5.76 12.43 -22.06
N ILE A 27 -5.92 12.02 -20.80
CA ILE A 27 -6.88 12.61 -19.87
C ILE A 27 -6.13 13.46 -18.84
N ASP A 28 -6.38 14.77 -18.88
CA ASP A 28 -5.88 15.67 -17.86
C ASP A 28 -6.64 15.48 -16.55
N CYS A 29 -5.90 15.54 -15.44
CA CYS A 29 -6.48 15.47 -14.11
C CYS A 29 -5.76 16.45 -13.17
N LEU A 30 -6.49 16.92 -12.16
CA LEU A 30 -5.93 17.75 -11.10
C LEU A 30 -5.59 16.85 -9.91
N LEU A 31 -4.30 16.74 -9.60
CA LEU A 31 -3.80 16.00 -8.46
C LEU A 31 -3.58 16.93 -7.28
N PHE A 32 -4.22 16.64 -6.15
CA PHE A 32 -4.10 17.40 -4.90
C PHE A 32 -3.45 16.57 -3.79
N ASP A 33 -2.65 17.21 -2.94
CA ASP A 33 -2.19 16.64 -1.67
C ASP A 33 -2.05 17.75 -0.62
N LYS A 34 -2.11 17.36 0.65
CA LYS A 34 -1.92 18.30 1.75
C LYS A 34 -0.46 18.75 1.95
N ASN A 35 0.49 17.98 1.44
CA ASN A 35 1.91 18.23 1.58
C ASN A 35 2.59 18.43 0.23
N PRO A 36 3.53 19.37 0.12
CA PRO A 36 4.40 19.47 -1.05
C PRO A 36 5.38 18.30 -1.11
N PHE A 37 6.02 18.11 -2.26
CA PHE A 37 7.12 17.16 -2.44
C PHE A 37 8.50 17.83 -2.28
N PRO A 38 9.51 17.08 -1.78
CA PRO A 38 9.45 15.72 -1.26
C PRO A 38 8.69 15.66 0.07
N LYS A 39 7.91 14.60 0.28
CA LYS A 39 7.14 14.40 1.51
C LYS A 39 7.43 13.04 2.10
N ASP A 40 7.45 12.96 3.41
CA ASP A 40 7.68 11.73 4.13
C ASP A 40 6.37 11.07 4.59
N LYS A 41 6.35 9.74 4.60
CA LYS A 41 5.25 8.92 5.10
C LYS A 41 5.81 7.77 5.90
N CYS A 42 5.32 7.57 7.13
CA CYS A 42 5.64 6.44 7.98
C CYS A 42 5.47 5.11 7.23
N CYS A 43 6.57 4.38 7.05
CA CYS A 43 6.62 3.09 6.35
C CYS A 43 8.04 2.53 6.41
N GLY A 44 8.22 1.28 6.79
CA GLY A 44 9.53 0.61 6.78
C GLY A 44 10.25 0.66 5.41
N GLY A 45 9.49 0.83 4.32
CA GLY A 45 10.07 1.04 2.99
C GLY A 45 10.60 -0.24 2.33
N MET A 46 10.04 -1.40 2.68
CA MET A 46 10.34 -2.66 2.00
C MET A 46 9.41 -2.84 0.80
N LEU A 47 9.99 -3.14 -0.36
CA LEU A 47 9.30 -3.43 -1.61
C LEU A 47 9.58 -4.88 -2.02
N THR A 48 8.56 -5.58 -2.45
CA THR A 48 8.71 -6.88 -3.10
C THR A 48 9.10 -6.70 -4.57
N GLU A 49 9.73 -7.70 -5.18
CA GLU A 49 10.08 -7.70 -6.61
C GLU A 49 8.85 -7.37 -7.48
N LYS A 50 7.70 -8.00 -7.19
CA LYS A 50 6.43 -7.71 -7.91
C LYS A 50 6.01 -6.23 -7.84
N THR A 51 6.38 -5.51 -6.77
CA THR A 51 6.07 -4.09 -6.62
C THR A 51 6.95 -3.24 -7.52
N VAL A 52 8.23 -3.57 -7.58
CA VAL A 52 9.20 -2.90 -8.46
C VAL A 52 8.87 -3.17 -9.93
N ASP A 53 8.60 -4.44 -10.28
CA ASP A 53 8.15 -4.83 -11.62
C ASP A 53 6.88 -4.09 -12.03
N LEU A 54 5.91 -3.95 -11.10
CA LEU A 54 4.68 -3.21 -11.39
C LEU A 54 4.97 -1.76 -11.73
N MET A 55 5.87 -1.08 -10.99
CA MET A 55 6.23 0.31 -11.29
C MET A 55 6.83 0.46 -12.69
N TYR A 56 7.80 -0.39 -13.07
CA TYR A 56 8.37 -0.38 -14.43
C TYR A 56 7.32 -0.70 -15.50
N ASN A 57 6.43 -1.65 -15.23
CA ASN A 57 5.40 -2.03 -16.17
C ASN A 57 4.30 -0.97 -16.36
N LEU A 58 4.07 -0.13 -15.37
CA LEU A 58 3.23 1.07 -15.50
C LEU A 58 3.94 2.18 -16.30
N GLY A 59 5.26 2.05 -16.47
CA GLY A 59 6.10 2.98 -17.22
C GLY A 59 6.72 4.07 -16.36
N PHE A 60 6.83 3.83 -15.04
CA PHE A 60 7.63 4.69 -14.19
C PHE A 60 9.12 4.40 -14.42
N ASP A 61 9.88 5.46 -14.59
CA ASP A 61 11.34 5.43 -14.57
C ASP A 61 11.83 5.76 -13.15
N LEU A 62 12.39 4.75 -12.48
CA LEU A 62 12.86 4.90 -11.11
C LEU A 62 14.35 5.25 -11.12
N ASP A 63 14.71 6.31 -10.42
CA ASP A 63 16.11 6.61 -10.11
C ASP A 63 16.71 5.44 -9.30
N GLU A 64 17.85 4.90 -9.75
CA GLU A 64 18.54 3.79 -9.05
C GLU A 64 18.82 4.11 -7.58
N LYS A 65 19.06 5.39 -7.24
CA LYS A 65 19.28 5.87 -5.87
C LYS A 65 18.08 5.69 -4.95
N VAL A 66 16.88 5.43 -5.49
CA VAL A 66 15.68 5.13 -4.70
C VAL A 66 15.82 3.80 -3.97
N ILE A 67 16.54 2.83 -4.55
CA ILE A 67 16.83 1.55 -3.91
C ILE A 67 18.04 1.72 -3.00
N LYS A 68 17.82 1.51 -1.71
CA LYS A 68 18.85 1.68 -0.66
C LYS A 68 19.56 0.39 -0.30
N ASN A 69 18.91 -0.74 -0.50
CA ASN A 69 19.50 -2.05 -0.25
C ASN A 69 18.68 -3.15 -0.96
N VAL A 70 19.33 -4.31 -1.19
CA VAL A 70 18.73 -5.49 -1.81
C VAL A 70 18.88 -6.68 -0.87
N ILE A 71 17.78 -7.21 -0.40
CA ILE A 71 17.73 -8.25 0.62
C ILE A 71 17.33 -9.59 0.01
N ARG A 72 18.02 -10.64 0.43
CA ARG A 72 17.73 -12.03 0.01
C ARG A 72 17.51 -12.99 1.17
N LYS A 73 17.60 -12.50 2.42
CA LYS A 73 17.41 -13.31 3.61
C LYS A 73 16.47 -12.61 4.59
N VAL A 74 15.59 -13.38 5.20
CA VAL A 74 14.69 -12.91 6.26
C VAL A 74 14.80 -13.84 7.46
N ASN A 75 15.12 -13.31 8.63
CA ASN A 75 14.97 -14.01 9.88
C ASN A 75 13.57 -13.82 10.42
N LEU A 76 12.85 -14.90 10.60
CA LEU A 76 11.63 -14.91 11.40
C LEU A 76 12.03 -15.13 12.85
N LYS A 77 11.64 -14.21 13.73
CA LYS A 77 11.93 -14.26 15.16
C LYS A 77 10.64 -14.39 15.99
N TYR A 78 10.78 -14.97 17.16
CA TYR A 78 9.73 -15.00 18.19
C TYR A 78 10.37 -15.06 19.56
N ASP A 79 10.01 -14.15 20.45
CA ASP A 79 10.56 -14.04 21.82
C ASP A 79 12.10 -13.92 21.83
N ASN A 80 12.64 -13.10 20.93
CA ASN A 80 14.06 -12.86 20.61
C ASN A 80 14.80 -14.02 19.92
N ASP A 81 14.24 -15.21 19.85
CA ASP A 81 14.87 -16.37 19.20
C ASP A 81 14.59 -16.39 17.69
N ILE A 82 15.58 -16.79 16.90
CA ILE A 82 15.39 -17.07 15.48
C ILE A 82 14.60 -18.38 15.33
N VAL A 83 13.37 -18.27 14.88
CA VAL A 83 12.52 -19.41 14.55
C VAL A 83 13.01 -20.12 13.28
N THR A 84 13.33 -19.33 12.25
CA THR A 84 13.88 -19.82 10.99
C THR A 84 14.46 -18.66 10.17
N THR A 85 15.48 -18.97 9.36
CA THR A 85 15.96 -18.05 8.32
C THR A 85 15.44 -18.51 6.96
N ILE A 86 14.86 -17.59 6.21
CA ILE A 86 14.27 -17.83 4.91
C ILE A 86 15.20 -17.22 3.86
N ASN A 87 15.70 -18.05 2.93
CA ASN A 87 16.34 -17.56 1.73
C ASN A 87 15.24 -17.28 0.70
N LEU A 88 15.20 -16.05 0.19
CA LEU A 88 14.20 -15.60 -0.77
C LEU A 88 14.61 -15.98 -2.17
N ASP A 89 13.69 -16.56 -2.93
CA ASP A 89 13.88 -16.84 -4.37
C ASP A 89 13.90 -15.53 -5.18
N SER A 90 13.13 -14.54 -4.74
CA SER A 90 13.09 -13.19 -5.31
C SER A 90 13.57 -12.16 -4.29
N PRO A 91 14.34 -11.14 -4.70
CA PRO A 91 14.85 -10.14 -3.77
C PRO A 91 13.75 -9.23 -3.23
N MET A 92 14.00 -8.65 -2.07
CA MET A 92 13.29 -7.49 -1.55
C MET A 92 14.16 -6.26 -1.64
N TYR A 93 13.56 -5.12 -1.91
CA TYR A 93 14.25 -3.86 -2.10
C TYR A 93 13.89 -2.91 -0.96
N MET A 94 14.89 -2.29 -0.35
CA MET A 94 14.71 -1.27 0.67
C MET A 94 14.70 0.10 0.03
N THR A 95 13.79 0.96 0.47
CA THR A 95 13.67 2.34 0.00
C THR A 95 13.28 3.29 1.11
N ASN A 96 13.49 4.58 0.89
CA ASN A 96 12.91 5.64 1.70
C ASN A 96 11.64 6.16 1.00
N ARG A 97 10.55 6.26 1.73
CA ARG A 97 9.27 6.68 1.16
C ARG A 97 9.29 8.10 0.57
N SER A 98 10.04 9.01 1.20
CA SER A 98 10.22 10.36 0.66
C SER A 98 10.84 10.36 -0.74
N GLU A 99 11.83 9.50 -0.95
CA GLU A 99 12.53 9.39 -2.24
C GLU A 99 11.71 8.61 -3.27
N LEU A 100 11.09 7.50 -2.86
CA LEU A 100 10.23 6.70 -3.73
C LEU A 100 9.05 7.52 -4.23
N ASP A 101 8.28 8.10 -3.31
CA ASP A 101 7.09 8.88 -3.68
C ASP A 101 7.47 10.10 -4.55
N PHE A 102 8.63 10.71 -4.28
CA PHE A 102 9.13 11.83 -5.10
C PHE A 102 9.59 11.38 -6.48
N SER A 103 10.22 10.21 -6.61
CA SER A 103 10.59 9.65 -7.91
C SER A 103 9.35 9.36 -8.77
N LEU A 104 8.32 8.73 -8.20
CA LEU A 104 7.05 8.53 -8.89
C LEU A 104 6.39 9.85 -9.30
N PHE A 105 6.44 10.86 -8.41
CA PHE A 105 5.88 12.18 -8.68
C PHE A 105 6.63 12.92 -9.81
N LYS A 106 7.96 12.85 -9.86
CA LYS A 106 8.77 13.42 -10.96
C LYS A 106 8.35 12.86 -12.32
N ASN A 107 8.05 11.56 -12.40
CA ASN A 107 7.55 10.95 -13.64
C ASN A 107 6.21 11.56 -14.07
N TYR A 108 5.31 11.81 -13.13
CA TYR A 108 4.04 12.49 -13.44
C TYR A 108 4.24 13.93 -13.88
N GLN A 109 5.13 14.68 -13.22
CA GLN A 109 5.47 16.06 -13.64
C GLN A 109 6.13 16.11 -15.02
N PHE A 110 7.04 15.14 -15.30
CA PHE A 110 7.76 15.09 -16.57
C PHE A 110 6.83 14.99 -17.79
N ILE A 111 5.71 14.30 -17.65
CA ILE A 111 4.68 14.22 -18.71
C ILE A 111 3.66 15.37 -18.66
N GLY A 112 3.95 16.45 -17.93
CA GLY A 112 3.09 17.63 -17.84
C GLY A 112 1.89 17.46 -16.91
N GLY A 113 2.01 16.64 -15.86
CA GLY A 113 0.97 16.46 -14.85
C GLY A 113 0.80 17.69 -13.95
N GLU A 114 -0.46 18.05 -13.63
CA GLU A 114 -0.78 19.18 -12.75
C GLU A 114 -0.92 18.72 -11.29
N PHE A 115 -0.23 19.42 -10.39
CA PHE A 115 -0.26 19.17 -8.96
C PHE A 115 -0.48 20.45 -8.16
N LYS A 116 -1.34 20.38 -7.16
CA LYS A 116 -1.61 21.49 -6.24
C LYS A 116 -1.58 21.02 -4.79
N VAL A 117 -0.96 21.80 -3.92
CA VAL A 117 -1.05 21.61 -2.47
C VAL A 117 -2.37 22.18 -1.99
N CYS A 118 -3.10 21.45 -1.11
CA CYS A 118 -4.36 21.91 -0.55
C CYS A 118 -4.40 21.66 0.97
N LYS A 119 -5.10 22.55 1.70
CA LYS A 119 -5.23 22.48 3.16
C LYS A 119 -6.60 21.94 3.60
N SER A 120 -7.63 22.21 2.84
CA SER A 120 -8.99 21.83 3.19
C SER A 120 -9.74 21.22 2.01
N ILE A 121 -10.54 20.22 2.30
CA ILE A 121 -11.41 19.55 1.32
C ILE A 121 -12.79 19.41 1.97
N LYS A 122 -13.81 19.86 1.28
CA LYS A 122 -15.23 19.69 1.67
C LYS A 122 -16.01 19.18 0.47
N PHE A 123 -17.04 18.40 0.70
CA PHE A 123 -17.97 18.00 -0.34
C PHE A 123 -19.21 18.86 -0.34
N ALA A 124 -19.73 19.12 -1.53
CA ALA A 124 -21.01 19.77 -1.68
C ALA A 124 -22.14 18.83 -1.21
N ASP A 125 -23.05 19.36 -0.42
CA ASP A 125 -24.27 18.66 -0.04
C ASP A 125 -25.23 18.52 -1.24
N GLY A 126 -26.12 17.53 -1.19
CA GLY A 126 -27.23 17.41 -2.12
C GLY A 126 -26.93 16.76 -3.48
N GLY A 127 -26.02 15.78 -3.53
CA GLY A 127 -25.84 14.93 -4.71
C GLY A 127 -25.05 15.56 -5.86
N ARG A 128 -24.46 16.74 -5.67
CA ARG A 128 -23.62 17.38 -6.69
C ARG A 128 -22.25 16.72 -6.76
N LYS A 129 -21.75 16.51 -7.97
CA LYS A 129 -20.37 16.05 -8.21
C LYS A 129 -19.41 17.25 -8.17
N THR A 130 -19.36 17.90 -7.01
CA THR A 130 -18.53 19.09 -6.74
C THR A 130 -17.76 18.88 -5.46
N VAL A 131 -16.50 19.22 -5.46
CA VAL A 131 -15.64 19.24 -4.28
C VAL A 131 -15.08 20.64 -4.09
N THR A 132 -15.21 21.18 -2.89
CA THR A 132 -14.62 22.48 -2.51
C THR A 132 -13.22 22.23 -1.95
N ILE A 133 -12.21 22.78 -2.60
CA ILE A 133 -10.79 22.66 -2.18
C ILE A 133 -10.26 24.07 -1.93
N ASP A 134 -9.86 24.32 -0.68
CA ASP A 134 -9.40 25.64 -0.22
C ASP A 134 -10.36 26.80 -0.58
N GLY A 135 -11.66 26.53 -0.48
CA GLY A 135 -12.72 27.52 -0.76
C GLY A 135 -13.08 27.67 -2.25
N VAL A 136 -12.45 26.91 -3.14
CA VAL A 136 -12.76 26.91 -4.57
C VAL A 136 -13.54 25.64 -4.93
N ASP A 137 -14.64 25.79 -5.65
CA ASP A 137 -15.47 24.68 -6.10
C ASP A 137 -14.92 24.10 -7.43
N TYR A 138 -14.79 22.77 -7.43
CA TYR A 138 -14.37 22.00 -8.59
C TYR A 138 -15.44 20.96 -8.94
N ASP A 139 -16.08 21.13 -10.10
CA ASP A 139 -16.95 20.10 -10.67
C ASP A 139 -16.12 18.99 -11.29
N TYR A 140 -16.55 17.74 -11.11
CA TYR A 140 -15.86 16.58 -11.66
C TYR A 140 -16.82 15.56 -12.29
N ASP A 141 -16.33 14.83 -13.29
CA ASP A 141 -16.98 13.62 -13.79
C ASP A 141 -16.62 12.40 -12.93
N TYR A 142 -15.38 12.33 -12.50
CA TYR A 142 -14.84 11.28 -11.61
C TYR A 142 -13.91 11.87 -10.56
N LEU A 143 -14.00 11.33 -9.36
CA LEU A 143 -13.09 11.63 -8.27
C LEU A 143 -12.37 10.36 -7.81
N VAL A 144 -11.03 10.41 -7.76
CA VAL A 144 -10.21 9.34 -7.22
C VAL A 144 -9.77 9.73 -5.82
N ALA A 145 -10.29 9.03 -4.81
CA ALA A 145 -9.94 9.24 -3.41
C ALA A 145 -8.73 8.37 -3.03
N ALA A 146 -7.55 8.99 -2.96
CA ALA A 146 -6.26 8.39 -2.61
C ALA A 146 -5.69 8.94 -1.29
N THR A 147 -6.55 9.31 -0.35
CA THR A 147 -6.23 10.06 0.88
C THR A 147 -5.55 9.25 1.97
N GLY A 148 -5.28 7.97 1.72
CA GLY A 148 -4.60 7.07 2.65
C GLY A 148 -5.50 6.56 3.77
N ALA A 149 -4.89 6.02 4.84
CA ALA A 149 -5.60 5.28 5.88
C ALA A 149 -6.59 6.13 6.71
N ARG A 150 -6.37 7.44 6.83
CA ARG A 150 -7.33 8.31 7.55
C ARG A 150 -8.64 8.48 6.81
N GLY A 151 -8.68 8.02 5.55
CA GLY A 151 -9.88 7.84 4.76
C GLY A 151 -10.62 9.13 4.49
N PHE A 152 -11.61 8.97 3.69
CA PHE A 152 -12.47 10.01 3.25
C PHE A 152 -13.90 9.50 3.38
N VAL A 153 -14.66 10.12 4.25
CA VAL A 153 -16.06 9.77 4.54
C VAL A 153 -16.93 10.82 3.88
N TYR A 154 -17.91 10.38 3.10
CA TYR A 154 -18.92 11.21 2.51
C TYR A 154 -19.96 11.67 3.51
N PRO A 155 -20.58 12.84 3.28
CA PRO A 155 -21.83 13.17 3.93
C PRO A 155 -22.86 12.07 3.66
N GLY A 156 -23.43 11.46 4.71
CA GLY A 156 -24.41 10.39 4.60
C GLY A 156 -23.86 8.96 4.51
N GLU A 157 -22.55 8.75 4.38
CA GLU A 157 -21.97 7.41 4.53
C GLU A 157 -21.90 7.01 6.00
N ALA A 158 -22.46 5.84 6.33
CA ALA A 158 -22.20 5.20 7.61
C ALA A 158 -20.70 4.94 7.77
N SER A 159 -20.20 5.06 8.99
CA SER A 159 -18.82 4.72 9.33
C SER A 159 -18.44 3.38 8.69
N MET A 160 -17.49 3.40 7.76
CA MET A 160 -16.99 2.17 7.13
C MET A 160 -16.22 1.36 8.16
N THR A 161 -16.59 0.07 8.31
CA THR A 161 -15.87 -0.85 9.18
C THR A 161 -14.60 -1.33 8.49
N PHE A 162 -13.46 -0.95 9.03
CA PHE A 162 -12.16 -1.45 8.63
C PHE A 162 -11.56 -2.32 9.75
N LEU A 163 -10.74 -3.29 9.37
CA LEU A 163 -9.77 -3.84 10.31
C LEU A 163 -8.69 -2.78 10.52
N GLU A 164 -8.67 -2.20 11.69
CA GLU A 164 -7.72 -1.15 12.01
C GLU A 164 -6.48 -1.70 12.71
N GLY A 165 -5.36 -1.10 12.42
CA GLY A 165 -4.09 -1.33 13.08
C GLY A 165 -3.28 -0.04 13.10
N ILE A 166 -2.19 -0.08 13.83
CA ILE A 166 -1.20 1.00 13.88
C ILE A 166 0.19 0.43 13.62
N ALA A 167 1.01 1.20 12.94
CA ALA A 167 2.44 0.96 12.84
C ALA A 167 3.18 2.16 13.41
N LEU A 168 4.23 1.89 14.17
CA LEU A 168 5.16 2.86 14.75
C LEU A 168 6.56 2.51 14.26
N GLU A 169 7.34 3.52 13.87
CA GLU A 169 8.67 3.33 13.31
C GLU A 169 9.58 4.53 13.54
N GLY A 170 10.86 4.30 13.32
CA GLY A 170 11.86 5.36 13.20
C GLY A 170 13.17 4.81 12.67
N ASN A 171 14.14 5.69 12.47
CA ASN A 171 15.45 5.33 11.98
C ASN A 171 16.46 5.28 13.12
N CYS A 172 17.44 4.39 12.98
CA CYS A 172 18.60 4.25 13.84
C CYS A 172 19.85 4.20 12.96
N ASP A 173 20.90 4.91 13.34
CA ASP A 173 22.15 4.99 12.54
C ASP A 173 23.03 3.72 12.63
N ILE A 174 22.68 2.79 13.50
CA ILE A 174 23.40 1.52 13.65
C ILE A 174 22.96 0.58 12.52
N VAL A 175 23.92 0.03 11.77
CA VAL A 175 23.72 -1.02 10.78
C VAL A 175 24.52 -2.23 11.23
N GLU A 176 23.88 -3.17 11.92
CA GLU A 176 24.55 -4.38 12.41
C GLU A 176 24.77 -5.42 11.31
N ASP A 177 23.73 -5.65 10.49
CA ASP A 177 23.74 -6.56 9.35
C ASP A 177 22.89 -5.98 8.23
N ASN A 178 23.49 -5.72 7.09
CA ASN A 178 22.82 -5.14 5.93
C ASN A 178 22.34 -6.18 4.90
N GLU A 179 22.56 -7.48 5.13
CA GLU A 179 22.15 -8.54 4.20
C GLU A 179 20.81 -9.18 4.58
N THR A 180 20.39 -9.02 5.83
CA THR A 180 19.26 -9.74 6.39
C THR A 180 18.22 -8.79 6.98
N VAL A 181 16.96 -9.07 6.71
CA VAL A 181 15.81 -8.46 7.38
C VAL A 181 15.40 -9.31 8.57
N ASP A 182 15.13 -8.68 9.70
CA ASP A 182 14.48 -9.34 10.83
C ASP A 182 12.99 -8.99 10.87
N VAL A 183 12.17 -10.01 11.05
CA VAL A 183 10.72 -9.90 11.32
C VAL A 183 10.43 -10.69 12.59
N GLU A 184 10.05 -10.03 13.68
CA GLU A 184 9.72 -10.66 14.94
C GLU A 184 8.22 -10.62 15.19
N ILE A 185 7.60 -11.80 15.33
CA ILE A 185 6.19 -11.90 15.71
C ILE A 185 6.05 -11.49 17.18
N LEU A 186 5.19 -10.50 17.41
CA LEU A 186 4.97 -9.95 18.75
C LEU A 186 4.27 -10.98 19.65
N LYS A 187 4.82 -11.18 20.84
CA LYS A 187 4.29 -12.14 21.82
C LYS A 187 2.92 -11.72 22.33
N GLU A 188 2.83 -10.47 22.78
CA GLU A 188 1.65 -9.91 23.45
C GLU A 188 0.61 -9.32 22.50
N LEU A 189 1.00 -9.04 21.24
CA LEU A 189 0.18 -8.33 20.27
C LEU A 189 -0.06 -9.17 19.02
N ASN A 190 -1.12 -8.86 18.29
CA ASN A 190 -1.39 -9.44 16.98
C ASN A 190 -0.73 -8.59 15.89
N GLY A 191 0.58 -8.75 15.77
CA GLY A 191 1.43 -7.98 14.87
C GLY A 191 2.86 -8.48 14.86
N TYR A 192 3.73 -7.69 14.25
CA TYR A 192 5.15 -7.99 14.16
C TYR A 192 5.99 -6.71 14.27
N ALA A 193 7.24 -6.87 14.71
CA ALA A 193 8.29 -5.87 14.63
C ALA A 193 9.22 -6.18 13.46
N TRP A 194 9.92 -5.15 12.98
CA TRP A 194 10.88 -5.28 11.88
C TRP A 194 12.16 -4.49 12.13
N ARG A 195 13.24 -4.97 11.53
CA ARG A 195 14.50 -4.29 11.33
C ARG A 195 14.84 -4.35 9.84
N PHE A 196 14.79 -3.20 9.18
CA PHE A 196 14.96 -3.06 7.74
C PHE A 196 16.22 -2.25 7.44
N PRO A 197 17.36 -2.93 7.14
CA PRO A 197 18.61 -2.27 6.88
C PRO A 197 18.61 -1.54 5.54
N LYS A 198 19.08 -0.31 5.56
CA LYS A 198 19.31 0.55 4.38
C LYS A 198 20.78 0.86 4.27
N THR A 199 21.20 1.67 3.31
CA THR A 199 22.64 1.94 3.07
C THR A 199 23.35 2.56 4.27
N SER A 200 22.70 3.50 4.97
CA SER A 200 23.33 4.31 6.02
C SER A 200 22.61 4.25 7.36
N HIS A 201 21.50 3.58 7.46
CA HIS A 201 20.69 3.48 8.66
C HIS A 201 19.79 2.25 8.60
N GLU A 202 19.20 1.91 9.72
CA GLU A 202 18.14 0.90 9.81
C GLU A 202 16.80 1.58 10.11
N ASN A 203 15.74 1.09 9.50
CA ASN A 203 14.39 1.43 9.91
C ASN A 203 13.89 0.35 10.87
N LEU A 204 13.66 0.74 12.10
CA LEU A 204 13.08 -0.08 13.15
C LEU A 204 11.61 0.25 13.31
N GLY A 205 10.78 -0.76 13.51
CA GLY A 205 9.37 -0.51 13.73
C GLY A 205 8.61 -1.72 14.23
N TYR A 206 7.37 -1.49 14.61
CA TYR A 206 6.41 -2.54 14.86
C TYR A 206 5.01 -2.09 14.48
N GLY A 207 4.18 -3.05 14.07
CA GLY A 207 2.79 -2.82 13.75
C GLY A 207 1.91 -3.91 14.35
N PHE A 208 0.69 -3.55 14.74
CA PHE A 208 -0.28 -4.49 15.27
C PHE A 208 -1.71 -4.05 14.99
N ARG A 209 -2.63 -5.01 15.06
CA ARG A 209 -4.05 -4.78 14.87
C ARG A 209 -4.74 -4.52 16.20
N PHE A 210 -5.77 -3.68 16.17
CA PHE A 210 -6.65 -3.46 17.30
C PHE A 210 -7.67 -4.60 17.39
N ASP A 211 -7.32 -5.66 18.10
CA ASP A 211 -8.25 -6.75 18.39
C ASP A 211 -8.78 -6.58 19.81
N ASN A 212 -10.11 -6.51 19.96
CA ASN A 212 -10.83 -6.56 21.24
C ASN A 212 -10.40 -5.52 22.30
N GLY A 213 -10.05 -4.31 21.89
CA GLY A 213 -9.74 -3.23 22.81
C GLY A 213 -8.42 -3.38 23.57
N CYS A 214 -7.61 -4.37 23.26
CA CYS A 214 -6.29 -4.53 23.84
C CYS A 214 -5.37 -3.39 23.35
N ARG A 215 -5.22 -2.37 24.19
CA ARG A 215 -4.16 -1.37 24.02
C ARG A 215 -2.99 -1.86 24.86
N PRO A 216 -1.86 -2.21 24.26
CA PRO A 216 -0.69 -2.60 25.04
C PRO A 216 -0.25 -1.42 25.91
N ASN A 217 0.40 -1.73 27.03
CA ASN A 217 1.22 -0.73 27.68
C ASN A 217 2.29 -0.30 26.65
N SER A 218 2.07 0.83 26.01
CA SER A 218 2.76 1.22 24.77
C SER A 218 4.24 1.49 25.02
N GLU A 219 4.64 1.77 26.24
CA GLU A 219 6.00 2.21 26.53
C GLU A 219 7.00 1.04 26.56
N ASP A 220 6.63 -0.11 27.16
CA ASP A 220 7.53 -1.29 27.21
C ASP A 220 7.79 -1.87 25.81
N VAL A 221 6.73 -1.95 25.00
CA VAL A 221 6.83 -2.42 23.60
C VAL A 221 7.63 -1.43 22.77
N LYS A 222 7.41 -0.14 22.97
CA LYS A 222 8.14 0.92 22.31
C LYS A 222 9.63 0.89 22.68
N GLN A 223 9.95 0.79 23.97
CA GLN A 223 11.33 0.68 24.44
C GLN A 223 12.04 -0.55 23.85
N LYS A 224 11.34 -1.70 23.82
CA LYS A 224 11.90 -2.95 23.28
C LYS A 224 12.24 -2.84 21.79
N TYR A 225 11.34 -2.30 20.97
CA TYR A 225 11.45 -2.36 19.50
C TYR A 225 11.89 -1.05 18.86
N LEU A 226 11.86 0.07 19.58
CA LEU A 226 12.27 1.38 19.12
C LEU A 226 13.29 2.05 20.04
N GLY A 227 13.95 1.27 20.92
CA GLY A 227 15.07 1.76 21.71
C GLY A 227 16.21 2.22 20.80
N GLY A 228 16.70 3.45 20.97
CA GLY A 228 17.76 4.02 20.13
C GLY A 228 17.28 4.70 18.84
N VAL A 229 15.96 4.81 18.64
CA VAL A 229 15.39 5.56 17.52
C VAL A 229 15.24 7.03 17.89
N ASP A 230 15.77 7.92 17.06
CA ASP A 230 15.76 9.36 17.32
C ASP A 230 14.36 9.97 17.32
N LYS A 231 13.53 9.58 16.34
CA LYS A 231 12.18 10.12 16.15
C LYS A 231 11.20 9.05 15.76
N VAL A 232 10.27 8.76 16.68
CA VAL A 232 9.18 7.81 16.43
C VAL A 232 8.03 8.48 15.67
N ARG A 233 7.56 7.81 14.61
CA ARG A 233 6.41 8.20 13.81
C ARG A 233 5.38 7.08 13.79
N GLY A 234 4.12 7.42 13.57
CA GLY A 234 3.05 6.43 13.52
C GLY A 234 2.09 6.65 12.36
N ALA A 235 1.54 5.55 11.85
CA ALA A 235 0.48 5.57 10.87
C ALA A 235 -0.56 4.49 11.14
N TYR A 236 -1.83 4.82 10.87
CA TYR A 236 -2.89 3.83 10.86
C TYR A 236 -2.80 2.95 9.60
N LEU A 237 -3.19 1.70 9.78
CA LEU A 237 -3.33 0.71 8.72
C LEU A 237 -4.80 0.36 8.56
N ARG A 238 -5.27 0.21 7.32
CA ARG A 238 -6.65 -0.17 7.02
C ARG A 238 -6.70 -1.38 6.10
N VAL A 239 -7.39 -2.40 6.58
CA VAL A 239 -7.75 -3.58 5.78
C VAL A 239 -9.26 -3.50 5.54
N GLY A 240 -9.65 -3.20 4.30
CA GLY A 240 -11.03 -3.02 3.91
C GLY A 240 -11.69 -4.28 3.36
N ASN A 241 -12.86 -4.09 2.82
CA ASN A 241 -13.65 -5.09 2.13
C ASN A 241 -14.27 -4.48 0.85
N ARG A 242 -15.04 -5.30 0.10
CA ARG A 242 -15.66 -4.90 -1.18
C ARG A 242 -16.53 -3.64 -1.12
N ASN A 243 -17.11 -3.33 0.04
CA ASN A 243 -18.01 -2.18 0.19
C ASN A 243 -17.28 -0.84 0.30
N THR A 244 -15.95 -0.88 0.39
CA THR A 244 -15.11 0.31 0.55
C THR A 244 -14.55 0.85 -0.76
N LEU A 245 -14.81 0.20 -1.92
CA LEU A 245 -14.12 0.49 -3.18
C LEU A 245 -14.61 1.76 -3.86
N SER A 246 -15.90 2.03 -3.86
CA SER A 246 -16.45 3.14 -4.65
C SER A 246 -17.76 3.68 -4.09
N ASN A 247 -18.12 4.87 -4.53
CA ASN A 247 -19.45 5.44 -4.37
C ASN A 247 -20.01 5.78 -5.76
N LYS A 248 -21.11 5.11 -6.16
CA LYS A 248 -21.69 5.24 -7.49
C LYS A 248 -22.44 6.57 -7.67
N GLU A 249 -23.09 7.03 -6.62
CA GLU A 249 -23.89 8.27 -6.67
C GLU A 249 -23.01 9.48 -7.02
N TYR A 250 -21.84 9.54 -6.41
CA TYR A 250 -20.89 10.63 -6.59
C TYR A 250 -19.76 10.33 -7.58
N ASN A 251 -19.77 9.20 -8.29
CA ASN A 251 -18.69 8.76 -9.19
C ASN A 251 -17.30 8.77 -8.56
N ILE A 252 -17.17 8.17 -7.36
CA ILE A 252 -15.92 8.12 -6.63
C ILE A 252 -15.33 6.72 -6.62
N LEU A 253 -14.03 6.68 -6.90
CA LEU A 253 -13.20 5.49 -6.80
C LEU A 253 -12.20 5.68 -5.67
N ARG A 254 -12.23 4.81 -4.65
CA ARG A 254 -11.25 4.82 -3.57
C ARG A 254 -10.09 3.91 -3.94
N VAL A 255 -8.87 4.36 -3.71
CA VAL A 255 -7.66 3.64 -4.07
C VAL A 255 -6.66 3.60 -2.91
N GLY A 256 -5.80 2.60 -2.89
CA GLY A 256 -4.80 2.41 -1.83
C GLY A 256 -5.44 2.22 -0.46
N ASP A 257 -4.77 2.74 0.58
CA ASP A 257 -5.24 2.61 1.97
C ASP A 257 -6.62 3.24 2.19
N CYS A 258 -7.06 4.18 1.34
CA CYS A 258 -8.41 4.76 1.38
C CYS A 258 -9.47 3.71 1.05
N ALA A 259 -9.15 2.75 0.18
CA ALA A 259 -9.97 1.58 -0.12
C ALA A 259 -9.71 0.40 0.83
N GLY A 260 -8.83 0.56 1.83
CA GLY A 260 -8.48 -0.52 2.74
C GLY A 260 -7.68 -1.64 2.08
N THR A 261 -6.79 -1.34 1.14
CA THR A 261 -6.06 -2.34 0.36
C THR A 261 -4.72 -2.74 0.97
N VAL A 262 -4.55 -2.67 2.28
CA VAL A 262 -3.36 -3.18 2.97
C VAL A 262 -3.52 -4.67 3.24
N ASP A 263 -2.49 -5.47 2.95
CA ASP A 263 -2.46 -6.89 3.29
C ASP A 263 -2.32 -7.09 4.79
N ALA A 264 -3.20 -7.91 5.39
CA ALA A 264 -3.29 -8.06 6.85
C ALA A 264 -2.20 -8.98 7.45
N VAL A 265 -1.49 -9.76 6.63
CA VAL A 265 -0.40 -10.64 7.08
C VAL A 265 0.92 -9.90 7.01
N THR A 266 1.20 -9.26 5.87
CA THR A 266 2.51 -8.68 5.58
C THR A 266 2.57 -7.17 5.84
N GLY A 267 1.43 -6.47 5.93
CA GLY A 267 1.38 -5.01 5.93
C GLY A 267 1.72 -4.39 4.57
N GLU A 268 1.84 -5.19 3.50
CA GLU A 268 2.13 -4.68 2.16
C GLU A 268 1.00 -3.78 1.68
N GLY A 269 1.29 -2.51 1.43
CA GLY A 269 0.33 -1.53 0.95
C GLY A 269 0.71 -0.94 -0.41
N ILE A 270 2.01 -0.77 -0.70
CA ILE A 270 2.48 -0.03 -1.90
C ILE A 270 2.07 -0.74 -3.21
N TYR A 271 2.24 -2.07 -3.28
CA TYR A 271 1.79 -2.85 -4.43
C TYR A 271 0.30 -2.65 -4.72
N TYR A 272 -0.53 -2.82 -3.71
CA TYR A 272 -1.98 -2.68 -3.83
C TYR A 272 -2.41 -1.23 -4.10
N ALA A 273 -1.67 -0.26 -3.56
CA ALA A 273 -1.88 1.15 -3.84
C ALA A 273 -1.66 1.46 -5.33
N LEU A 274 -0.52 1.07 -5.90
CA LEU A 274 -0.21 1.23 -7.33
C LEU A 274 -1.25 0.52 -8.21
N LYS A 275 -1.58 -0.72 -7.85
CA LYS A 275 -2.51 -1.56 -8.61
C LYS A 275 -3.93 -0.98 -8.62
N SER A 276 -4.43 -0.52 -7.47
CA SER A 276 -5.76 0.09 -7.38
C SER A 276 -5.84 1.43 -8.12
N GLY A 277 -4.79 2.25 -8.04
CA GLY A 277 -4.69 3.49 -8.81
C GLY A 277 -4.69 3.23 -10.32
N TYR A 278 -3.95 2.22 -10.76
CA TYR A 278 -3.95 1.77 -12.15
C TYR A 278 -5.35 1.31 -12.62
N TYR A 279 -6.03 0.48 -11.84
CA TYR A 279 -7.38 0.02 -12.20
C TYR A 279 -8.41 1.14 -12.22
N ALA A 280 -8.30 2.12 -11.31
CA ALA A 280 -9.15 3.31 -11.34
C ALA A 280 -8.94 4.12 -12.62
N ALA A 281 -7.69 4.33 -13.03
CA ALA A 281 -7.39 5.00 -14.28
C ALA A 281 -7.94 4.25 -15.51
N LEU A 282 -7.73 2.93 -15.59
CA LEU A 282 -8.27 2.12 -16.69
C LEU A 282 -9.80 2.17 -16.78
N ALA A 283 -10.47 2.10 -15.64
CA ALA A 283 -11.92 2.21 -15.56
C ALA A 283 -12.40 3.56 -16.08
N ILE A 284 -11.75 4.66 -15.70
CA ILE A 284 -12.08 6.00 -16.20
C ILE A 284 -11.82 6.09 -17.70
N LEU A 285 -10.72 5.52 -18.20
CA LEU A 285 -10.36 5.50 -19.62
C LEU A 285 -11.37 4.72 -20.47
N SER A 286 -11.98 3.67 -19.94
CA SER A 286 -12.97 2.85 -20.67
C SER A 286 -14.24 3.61 -21.05
N GLY A 287 -14.56 4.72 -20.40
CA GLY A 287 -15.65 5.61 -20.73
C GLY A 287 -16.90 5.43 -19.91
N ALA A 288 -17.84 4.60 -20.33
CA ALA A 288 -19.07 4.34 -19.60
C ALA A 288 -18.86 3.31 -18.49
N ASN A 289 -19.62 3.41 -17.39
CA ASN A 289 -19.64 2.42 -16.30
C ASN A 289 -18.30 2.24 -15.55
N ALA A 290 -17.50 3.32 -15.43
CA ALA A 290 -16.21 3.24 -14.76
C ALA A 290 -16.27 2.66 -13.34
N ILE A 291 -17.33 2.94 -12.60
CA ILE A 291 -17.51 2.40 -11.23
C ILE A 291 -17.67 0.88 -11.25
N GLU A 292 -18.50 0.35 -12.14
CA GLU A 292 -18.73 -1.10 -12.27
C GLU A 292 -17.47 -1.82 -12.76
N ILE A 293 -16.76 -1.24 -13.71
CA ILE A 293 -15.50 -1.77 -14.24
C ILE A 293 -14.45 -1.81 -13.14
N TYR A 294 -14.30 -0.70 -12.41
CA TYR A 294 -13.36 -0.63 -11.30
C TYR A 294 -13.66 -1.69 -10.22
N ASN A 295 -14.92 -1.77 -9.79
CA ASN A 295 -15.34 -2.74 -8.78
C ASN A 295 -15.08 -4.17 -9.25
N ARG A 296 -15.40 -4.50 -10.51
CA ARG A 296 -15.13 -5.82 -11.10
C ARG A 296 -13.63 -6.14 -11.09
N ASP A 297 -12.81 -5.22 -11.56
CA ASP A 297 -11.37 -5.44 -11.75
C ASP A 297 -10.60 -5.47 -10.42
N MET A 298 -11.13 -4.81 -9.39
CA MET A 298 -10.62 -4.87 -8.02
C MET A 298 -11.00 -6.15 -7.27
N MET A 299 -12.05 -6.87 -7.67
CA MET A 299 -12.54 -8.03 -6.92
C MET A 299 -11.50 -9.12 -6.64
N PRO A 300 -10.61 -9.51 -7.58
CA PRO A 300 -9.56 -10.49 -7.29
C PRO A 300 -8.60 -10.01 -6.19
N LEU A 301 -8.24 -8.72 -6.20
CA LEU A 301 -7.41 -8.11 -5.19
C LEU A 301 -8.09 -8.12 -3.81
N ILE A 302 -9.34 -7.71 -3.75
CA ILE A 302 -10.12 -7.65 -2.51
C ILE A 302 -10.32 -9.04 -1.91
N ARG A 303 -10.66 -10.04 -2.71
CA ARG A 303 -10.76 -11.44 -2.23
C ARG A 303 -9.45 -11.93 -1.61
N ARG A 304 -8.31 -11.55 -2.19
CA ARG A 304 -7.00 -11.88 -1.62
C ARG A 304 -6.78 -11.18 -0.28
N ILE A 305 -7.10 -9.90 -0.16
CA ILE A 305 -6.99 -9.12 1.08
C ILE A 305 -7.92 -9.69 2.16
N GLU A 306 -9.16 -10.04 1.82
CA GLU A 306 -10.12 -10.68 2.73
C GLU A 306 -9.61 -12.07 3.21
N SER A 307 -9.02 -12.86 2.30
CA SER A 307 -8.40 -14.15 2.62
C SER A 307 -7.18 -13.97 3.53
N SER A 308 -6.31 -13.00 3.23
CA SER A 308 -5.16 -12.64 4.06
C SER A 308 -5.60 -12.20 5.46
N ALA A 309 -6.65 -11.39 5.57
CA ALA A 309 -7.21 -10.97 6.85
C ALA A 309 -7.73 -12.15 7.68
N SER A 310 -8.38 -13.12 7.04
CA SER A 310 -8.87 -14.34 7.69
C SER A 310 -7.72 -15.25 8.15
N ALA A 311 -6.71 -15.42 7.29
CA ALA A 311 -5.50 -16.19 7.60
C ALA A 311 -4.71 -15.55 8.75
N SER A 312 -4.58 -14.23 8.77
CA SER A 312 -3.95 -13.47 9.83
C SER A 312 -4.65 -13.69 11.18
N LYS A 313 -6.00 -13.64 11.22
CA LYS A 313 -6.76 -13.92 12.45
C LYS A 313 -6.51 -15.33 12.97
N ALA A 314 -6.53 -16.34 12.08
CA ALA A 314 -6.28 -17.73 12.44
C ALA A 314 -4.85 -17.95 12.96
N PHE A 315 -3.86 -17.36 12.28
CA PHE A 315 -2.46 -17.43 12.69
C PHE A 315 -2.25 -16.83 14.09
N TYR A 316 -2.69 -15.61 14.35
CA TYR A 316 -2.47 -14.93 15.62
C TYR A 316 -3.19 -15.61 16.78
N LYS A 317 -4.33 -16.25 16.53
CA LYS A 317 -5.04 -17.06 17.55
C LYS A 317 -4.18 -18.23 18.05
N HIS A 318 -3.31 -18.81 17.21
CA HIS A 318 -2.52 -19.99 17.50
C HIS A 318 -1.01 -19.80 17.32
N LYS A 319 -0.53 -18.54 17.27
CA LYS A 319 0.84 -18.17 16.89
C LYS A 319 1.93 -18.91 17.64
N ALA A 320 1.82 -19.02 18.97
CA ALA A 320 2.83 -19.70 19.78
C ALA A 320 2.98 -21.19 19.44
N LEU A 321 1.86 -21.89 19.19
CA LEU A 321 1.89 -23.30 18.78
C LEU A 321 2.49 -23.44 17.37
N VAL A 322 2.04 -22.61 16.42
CA VAL A 322 2.52 -22.65 15.03
C VAL A 322 4.02 -22.39 14.98
N LEU A 323 4.51 -21.36 15.67
CA LEU A 323 5.93 -21.02 15.69
C LEU A 323 6.79 -22.12 16.37
N LYS A 324 6.32 -22.70 17.49
CA LYS A 324 7.00 -23.85 18.12
C LYS A 324 7.08 -25.07 17.19
N LEU A 325 6.06 -25.33 16.38
CA LEU A 325 6.08 -26.42 15.40
C LEU A 325 7.08 -26.15 14.27
N ILE A 326 7.21 -24.89 13.82
CA ILE A 326 8.22 -24.49 12.83
C ILE A 326 9.63 -24.70 13.41
N MET A 327 9.89 -24.24 14.65
CA MET A 327 11.17 -24.41 15.34
C MET A 327 11.60 -25.87 15.48
N LYS A 328 10.65 -26.79 15.69
CA LYS A 328 10.92 -28.25 15.75
C LYS A 328 11.33 -28.88 14.41
N LYS A 329 11.58 -28.10 13.37
CA LYS A 329 12.00 -28.54 12.03
C LYS A 329 11.10 -29.62 11.41
N SER A 330 9.81 -29.56 11.67
CA SER A 330 8.84 -30.42 10.98
C SER A 330 8.91 -30.13 9.48
N LYS A 331 9.36 -31.12 8.68
CA LYS A 331 9.46 -31.00 7.20
C LYS A 331 8.15 -30.52 6.56
N THR A 332 7.03 -30.91 7.11
CA THR A 332 5.69 -30.54 6.63
C THR A 332 5.40 -29.07 6.91
N MET A 333 5.72 -28.57 8.12
CA MET A 333 5.51 -27.18 8.49
C MET A 333 6.47 -26.25 7.72
N HIS A 334 7.71 -26.69 7.49
CA HIS A 334 8.67 -25.94 6.70
C HIS A 334 8.21 -25.79 5.22
N LYS A 335 7.68 -26.86 4.64
CA LYS A 335 7.08 -26.81 3.29
C LYS A 335 5.84 -25.92 3.24
N MET A 336 4.99 -25.99 4.26
CA MET A 336 3.78 -25.15 4.35
C MET A 336 4.14 -23.67 4.54
N PHE A 337 5.14 -23.39 5.39
CA PHE A 337 5.63 -22.03 5.61
C PHE A 337 6.32 -21.48 4.36
N LYS A 338 7.16 -22.29 3.69
CA LYS A 338 7.75 -21.93 2.40
C LYS A 338 6.66 -21.68 1.34
N PHE A 339 5.64 -22.52 1.25
CA PHE A 339 4.50 -22.31 0.36
C PHE A 339 3.79 -20.97 0.64
N VAL A 340 3.56 -20.63 1.93
CA VAL A 340 2.93 -19.35 2.31
C VAL A 340 3.85 -18.18 1.98
N THR A 341 5.15 -18.28 2.22
CA THR A 341 6.12 -17.22 1.88
C THR A 341 6.29 -17.07 0.37
N ASP A 342 6.38 -18.17 -0.38
CA ASP A 342 6.44 -18.14 -1.84
C ASP A 342 5.15 -17.57 -2.43
N GLU A 343 3.99 -17.92 -1.86
CA GLU A 343 2.68 -17.38 -2.21
C GLU A 343 2.60 -15.87 -1.97
N ILE A 344 3.12 -15.41 -0.85
CA ILE A 344 3.15 -13.99 -0.48
C ILE A 344 4.11 -13.20 -1.37
N PHE A 345 5.30 -13.74 -1.66
CA PHE A 345 6.38 -13.02 -2.30
C PHE A 345 6.54 -13.29 -3.81
N SER A 346 6.14 -14.46 -4.35
CA SER A 346 6.45 -14.86 -5.73
C SER A 346 5.29 -14.87 -6.73
N ARG A 347 4.04 -14.82 -6.30
CA ARG A 347 2.85 -14.95 -7.18
C ARG A 347 2.61 -13.80 -8.17
N ALA A 348 3.47 -12.82 -8.26
CA ALA A 348 3.37 -11.76 -9.27
C ALA A 348 3.42 -12.27 -10.71
N LYS A 349 4.07 -13.41 -10.97
CA LYS A 349 4.15 -13.99 -12.33
C LYS A 349 2.80 -14.44 -12.89
N TYR A 350 1.82 -14.80 -12.05
CA TYR A 350 0.55 -15.38 -12.52
C TYR A 350 -0.50 -14.33 -12.94
N ASP A 351 -0.53 -13.16 -12.32
CA ASP A 351 -1.50 -12.11 -12.66
C ASP A 351 -1.14 -11.34 -13.95
N TYR A 352 0.13 -11.38 -14.33
CA TYR A 352 0.65 -10.58 -15.44
C TYR A 352 0.30 -11.16 -16.82
N HIS A 353 0.24 -12.49 -16.96
CA HIS A 353 -0.02 -13.14 -18.27
C HIS A 353 -1.49 -13.09 -18.69
N LYS A 354 -2.43 -12.84 -17.81
CA LYS A 354 -3.87 -12.80 -18.15
C LYS A 354 -4.42 -11.43 -18.57
N HIS A 355 -3.70 -10.33 -18.31
CA HIS A 355 -4.22 -8.98 -18.57
C HIS A 355 -3.27 -8.12 -19.43
N ASN A 356 -2.95 -8.60 -20.62
CA ASN A 356 -2.38 -7.76 -21.70
C ASN A 356 -3.47 -6.81 -22.26
N ILE A 357 -4.20 -6.12 -21.37
CA ILE A 357 -5.29 -5.19 -21.73
C ILE A 357 -4.73 -3.99 -22.51
N LEU A 358 -3.52 -3.53 -22.19
CA LEU A 358 -2.86 -2.46 -22.95
C LEU A 358 -2.58 -2.87 -24.43
N LYS A 359 -2.19 -4.10 -24.70
CA LYS A 359 -2.02 -4.59 -26.09
C LYS A 359 -3.35 -4.72 -26.82
N GLY A 360 -4.43 -5.07 -26.12
CA GLY A 360 -5.79 -5.10 -26.68
C GLY A 360 -6.31 -3.69 -26.98
N TYR A 361 -6.06 -2.75 -26.09
CA TYR A 361 -6.53 -1.37 -26.24
C TYR A 361 -5.76 -0.60 -27.31
N LEU A 362 -4.45 -0.81 -27.45
CA LEU A 362 -3.63 -0.21 -28.51
C LEU A 362 -3.95 -0.79 -29.90
N ARG A 363 -4.40 -2.05 -29.98
CA ARG A 363 -4.91 -2.64 -31.24
C ARG A 363 -6.27 -2.09 -31.66
N TYR A 364 -7.08 -1.58 -30.71
CA TYR A 364 -8.38 -0.99 -31.03
C TYR A 364 -8.28 0.43 -31.58
N LYS A 365 -7.16 1.15 -31.35
CA LYS A 365 -6.88 2.47 -31.93
C LYS A 365 -6.20 2.43 -33.30
N GLY A 366 -5.94 1.25 -33.84
CA GLY A 366 -5.29 1.04 -35.14
C GLY A 366 -6.23 0.55 -36.25
N LYS A 367 -7.56 0.74 -36.09
CA LYS A 367 -8.53 0.53 -37.16
C LYS A 367 -9.45 1.72 -37.30
#